data_bd27df2fb117624dc8c6271c840785c3
#
_entry.id   bd27df2fb117624dc8c6271c840785c3
#
_cell.length_a   1.000
_cell.length_b   1.000
_cell.length_c   1.000
_cell.angle_alpha   90.00
_cell.angle_beta   90.00
_cell.angle_gamma   90.00
#
_symmetry.space_group_name_H-M   'P 1'
#
loop_
_entity.id
_entity.type
_entity.pdbx_description
1 polymer ?
#
loop_
_entity_poly.entity_id
_entity_poly.type
_entity_poly.pdbx_seq_one_letter_code
_entity_poly.pdbx_strand_id
1 'polypeptide(L)'
;MIEVTALKKKFKLTKDHKKNKIDDIDPREDKDYFHSVKNVSFSCAKGEVLGLLGPNGAGKTTTLRMISTALKPDDGSITIAGNDIIKKPLIGRKCIGFLSGSTGLYGRLTVKENIEYFAKLHGMSKQAIKARCEELFTLLDMHKFIDKRAENLSTGMKQKANIARAVVHHPDVVILDEPTTGLDIMTTQTVINFIKGLKAQGTPVIFSTHHLDEVALLCDRVAVINEGVSCFDGTLAEFKQAGNSEELNQAFMNILTEKHDV
;
A
#
# COMPACT_ATOMS: atom_id res chain seq x y z
N MET A 1 9.70 -8.99 8.19
CA MET A 1 8.83 -9.98 7.55
C MET A 1 7.39 -9.68 7.90
N ILE A 2 6.52 -9.72 6.91
CA ILE A 2 5.07 -9.58 7.05
C ILE A 2 4.44 -10.88 6.55
N GLU A 3 3.49 -11.38 7.30
CA GLU A 3 2.69 -12.55 6.92
C GLU A 3 1.22 -12.19 7.03
N VAL A 4 0.49 -12.45 5.98
CA VAL A 4 -0.95 -12.22 5.86
C VAL A 4 -1.60 -13.55 5.53
N THR A 5 -2.55 -14.01 6.34
CA THR A 5 -3.15 -15.34 6.18
C THR A 5 -4.66 -15.25 6.25
N ALA A 6 -5.31 -15.72 5.18
CA ALA A 6 -6.75 -15.92 5.06
C ALA A 6 -7.59 -14.69 5.48
N LEU A 7 -7.12 -13.47 5.13
CA LEU A 7 -7.84 -12.24 5.48
C LEU A 7 -9.22 -12.21 4.84
N LYS A 8 -10.20 -11.76 5.65
CA LYS A 8 -11.58 -11.54 5.21
C LYS A 8 -12.08 -10.18 5.65
N LYS A 9 -12.85 -9.54 4.78
CA LYS A 9 -13.56 -8.29 5.08
C LYS A 9 -14.82 -8.14 4.27
N LYS A 10 -15.92 -7.91 4.97
CA LYS A 10 -17.22 -7.61 4.37
C LYS A 10 -17.77 -6.28 4.88
N PHE A 11 -18.56 -5.62 4.07
CA PHE A 11 -19.23 -4.39 4.40
C PHE A 11 -20.75 -4.57 4.23
N LYS A 12 -21.53 -4.00 5.14
CA LYS A 12 -22.99 -4.08 5.06
C LYS A 12 -23.47 -3.21 3.90
N LEU A 13 -24.31 -3.75 3.03
CA LEU A 13 -24.94 -3.02 1.93
C LEU A 13 -25.94 -1.99 2.46
N THR A 14 -25.90 -0.77 1.92
CA THR A 14 -26.85 0.27 2.26
C THR A 14 -28.24 -0.01 1.63
N LYS A 15 -29.31 0.54 2.22
CA LYS A 15 -30.68 0.38 1.67
C LYS A 15 -30.80 0.96 0.26
N ASP A 16 -30.07 2.02 -0.06
CA ASP A 16 -30.10 2.65 -1.39
C ASP A 16 -29.39 1.77 -2.44
N HIS A 17 -28.32 1.09 -2.06
CA HIS A 17 -27.66 0.14 -2.95
C HIS A 17 -28.57 -1.04 -3.31
N LYS A 18 -29.38 -1.52 -2.35
CA LYS A 18 -30.34 -2.61 -2.57
C LYS A 18 -31.51 -2.22 -3.49
N LYS A 19 -31.89 -0.92 -3.56
CA LYS A 19 -32.97 -0.43 -4.40
C LYS A 19 -32.60 -0.18 -5.85
N ASN A 20 -31.30 0.11 -6.11
CA ASN A 20 -30.79 0.47 -7.43
C ASN A 20 -30.19 -0.71 -8.18
N LYS A 21 -30.43 -1.97 -7.75
CA LYS A 21 -29.95 -3.17 -8.45
C LYS A 21 -30.61 -3.27 -9.82
N ILE A 22 -29.86 -2.92 -10.86
CA ILE A 22 -30.09 -3.26 -12.25
C ILE A 22 -29.21 -4.48 -12.52
N ASP A 23 -29.80 -5.59 -12.84
CA ASP A 23 -29.37 -6.88 -13.44
C ASP A 23 -27.91 -7.41 -13.34
N ASP A 24 -26.96 -6.66 -12.82
CA ASP A 24 -25.55 -7.09 -12.71
C ASP A 24 -25.17 -7.23 -11.22
N ILE A 25 -25.37 -8.42 -10.67
CA ILE A 25 -25.04 -8.72 -9.27
C ILE A 25 -23.56 -9.08 -9.21
N ASP A 26 -22.73 -8.22 -8.57
CA ASP A 26 -21.34 -8.56 -8.28
C ASP A 26 -21.28 -9.91 -7.51
N PRO A 27 -20.50 -10.91 -7.96
CA PRO A 27 -20.43 -12.23 -7.33
C PRO A 27 -19.91 -12.19 -5.88
N ARG A 28 -19.46 -11.03 -5.42
CA ARG A 28 -19.05 -10.76 -4.04
C ARG A 28 -20.19 -10.25 -3.15
N GLU A 29 -21.36 -10.03 -3.69
CA GLU A 29 -22.52 -9.60 -2.92
C GLU A 29 -23.38 -10.80 -2.48
N ASP A 30 -23.73 -10.82 -1.20
CA ASP A 30 -24.87 -11.58 -0.71
C ASP A 30 -26.05 -10.65 -0.39
N LYS A 31 -27.10 -11.17 0.24
CA LYS A 31 -28.32 -10.38 0.55
C LYS A 31 -28.04 -9.09 1.34
N ASP A 32 -27.02 -9.08 2.19
CA ASP A 32 -26.79 -8.04 3.18
C ASP A 32 -25.39 -7.44 3.13
N TYR A 33 -24.43 -8.15 2.53
CA TYR A 33 -23.04 -7.77 2.59
C TYR A 33 -22.35 -7.82 1.23
N PHE A 34 -21.38 -6.92 1.06
CA PHE A 34 -20.38 -6.95 0.00
C PHE A 34 -19.06 -7.48 0.58
N HIS A 35 -18.58 -8.60 0.07
CA HIS A 35 -17.35 -9.27 0.51
C HIS A 35 -16.14 -8.69 -0.23
N SER A 36 -15.61 -7.57 0.25
CA SER A 36 -14.48 -6.89 -0.39
C SER A 36 -13.19 -7.72 -0.39
N VAL A 37 -13.00 -8.52 0.66
CA VAL A 37 -11.90 -9.48 0.79
C VAL A 37 -12.49 -10.79 1.31
N LYS A 38 -12.33 -11.88 0.53
CA LYS A 38 -12.88 -13.20 0.85
C LYS A 38 -11.85 -14.15 1.43
N ASN A 39 -10.65 -14.14 0.86
CA ASN A 39 -9.53 -14.97 1.29
C ASN A 39 -8.23 -14.44 0.67
N VAL A 40 -7.52 -13.57 1.38
CA VAL A 40 -6.26 -13.01 0.91
C VAL A 40 -5.11 -13.45 1.80
N SER A 41 -4.10 -14.06 1.18
CA SER A 41 -2.88 -14.52 1.83
C SER A 41 -1.66 -14.15 0.96
N PHE A 42 -0.61 -13.64 1.60
CA PHE A 42 0.71 -13.41 0.99
C PHE A 42 1.75 -13.11 2.06
N SER A 43 3.02 -13.13 1.67
CA SER A 43 4.13 -12.78 2.55
C SER A 43 5.12 -11.84 1.88
N CYS A 44 5.83 -11.03 2.71
CA CYS A 44 6.92 -10.18 2.26
C CYS A 44 8.05 -10.26 3.30
N ALA A 45 9.22 -10.68 2.86
CA ALA A 45 10.39 -10.83 3.71
C ALA A 45 11.10 -9.50 3.95
N LYS A 46 12.09 -9.50 4.85
CA LYS A 46 12.91 -8.33 5.11
C LYS A 46 13.75 -7.97 3.87
N GLY A 47 13.73 -6.70 3.47
CA GLY A 47 14.45 -6.22 2.29
C GLY A 47 13.82 -6.63 0.95
N GLU A 48 12.59 -7.15 0.96
CA GLU A 48 11.83 -7.41 -0.27
C GLU A 48 10.87 -6.25 -0.60
N VAL A 49 10.61 -6.09 -1.88
CA VAL A 49 9.55 -5.27 -2.41
C VAL A 49 8.49 -6.18 -3.01
N LEU A 50 7.27 -6.12 -2.45
CA LEU A 50 6.10 -6.86 -2.92
C LEU A 50 5.16 -5.94 -3.68
N GLY A 51 4.88 -6.25 -4.93
CA GLY A 51 3.84 -5.63 -5.74
C GLY A 51 2.48 -6.32 -5.51
N LEU A 52 1.50 -5.57 -5.00
CA LEU A 52 0.13 -6.03 -4.84
C LEU A 52 -0.70 -5.65 -6.06
N LEU A 53 -0.95 -6.61 -6.94
CA LEU A 53 -1.61 -6.43 -8.22
C LEU A 53 -3.09 -6.85 -8.18
N GLY A 54 -3.84 -6.37 -9.12
CA GLY A 54 -5.24 -6.74 -9.33
C GLY A 54 -6.04 -5.62 -9.99
N PRO A 55 -7.18 -5.93 -10.60
CA PRO A 55 -8.06 -4.91 -11.21
C PRO A 55 -8.60 -3.92 -10.17
N ASN A 56 -9.22 -2.84 -10.65
CA ASN A 56 -9.91 -1.90 -9.77
C ASN A 56 -11.05 -2.61 -9.06
N GLY A 57 -11.17 -2.35 -7.75
CA GLY A 57 -12.17 -3.03 -6.93
C GLY A 57 -11.78 -4.43 -6.45
N ALA A 58 -10.65 -5.00 -6.85
CA ALA A 58 -10.22 -6.35 -6.45
C ALA A 58 -10.05 -6.58 -4.93
N GLY A 59 -9.97 -5.50 -4.13
CA GLY A 59 -9.78 -5.59 -2.68
C GLY A 59 -8.40 -5.13 -2.20
N LYS A 60 -7.51 -4.64 -3.09
CA LYS A 60 -6.14 -4.20 -2.75
C LYS A 60 -6.12 -3.16 -1.63
N THR A 61 -6.76 -2.01 -1.83
CA THR A 61 -6.84 -0.92 -0.82
C THR A 61 -7.45 -1.40 0.50
N THR A 62 -8.49 -2.25 0.45
CA THR A 62 -9.09 -2.84 1.66
C THR A 62 -8.08 -3.70 2.40
N THR A 63 -7.32 -4.53 1.69
CA THR A 63 -6.25 -5.36 2.24
C THR A 63 -5.16 -4.50 2.87
N LEU A 64 -4.65 -3.48 2.17
CA LEU A 64 -3.62 -2.58 2.71
C LEU A 64 -4.11 -1.82 3.95
N ARG A 65 -5.38 -1.40 3.99
CA ARG A 65 -5.99 -0.79 5.19
C ARG A 65 -6.07 -1.75 6.37
N MET A 66 -6.30 -3.04 6.14
CA MET A 66 -6.28 -4.04 7.21
C MET A 66 -4.86 -4.26 7.73
N ILE A 67 -3.87 -4.38 6.86
CA ILE A 67 -2.46 -4.55 7.27
C ILE A 67 -1.97 -3.30 8.02
N SER A 68 -2.36 -2.10 7.60
CA SER A 68 -2.00 -0.86 8.28
C SER A 68 -2.75 -0.59 9.59
N THR A 69 -3.60 -1.51 10.04
CA THR A 69 -4.47 -1.36 11.22
C THR A 69 -5.52 -0.25 11.13
N ALA A 70 -5.68 0.38 9.95
CA ALA A 70 -6.72 1.38 9.71
C ALA A 70 -8.12 0.76 9.60
N LEU A 71 -8.19 -0.52 9.28
CA LEU A 71 -9.42 -1.31 9.19
C LEU A 71 -9.22 -2.65 9.92
N LYS A 72 -10.17 -3.03 10.77
CA LYS A 72 -10.13 -4.33 11.43
C LYS A 72 -10.64 -5.41 10.46
N PRO A 73 -9.88 -6.50 10.21
CA PRO A 73 -10.38 -7.65 9.48
C PRO A 73 -11.52 -8.34 10.24
N ASP A 74 -12.38 -9.06 9.52
CA ASP A 74 -13.44 -9.87 10.13
C ASP A 74 -12.92 -11.27 10.47
N ASP A 75 -11.90 -11.75 9.74
CA ASP A 75 -11.24 -13.04 9.97
C ASP A 75 -9.82 -13.03 9.39
N GLY A 76 -9.00 -14.05 9.72
CA GLY A 76 -7.63 -14.18 9.30
C GLY A 76 -6.62 -13.62 10.29
N SER A 77 -5.35 -13.59 9.90
CA SER A 77 -4.25 -13.10 10.75
C SER A 77 -3.27 -12.22 9.97
N ILE A 78 -2.64 -11.29 10.70
CA ILE A 78 -1.58 -10.42 10.17
C ILE A 78 -0.46 -10.38 11.21
N THR A 79 0.73 -10.82 10.79
CA THR A 79 1.92 -10.81 11.63
C THR A 79 2.97 -9.88 11.03
N ILE A 80 3.49 -8.94 11.82
CA ILE A 80 4.60 -8.05 11.43
C ILE A 80 5.70 -8.19 12.47
N ALA A 81 6.90 -8.53 12.01
CA ALA A 81 8.07 -8.75 12.89
C ALA A 81 7.76 -9.69 14.07
N GLY A 82 6.98 -10.75 13.83
CA GLY A 82 6.56 -11.73 14.84
C GLY A 82 5.40 -11.29 15.76
N ASN A 83 4.85 -10.08 15.57
CA ASN A 83 3.72 -9.59 16.37
C ASN A 83 2.40 -9.72 15.61
N ASP A 84 1.40 -10.32 16.25
CA ASP A 84 0.01 -10.30 15.78
C ASP A 84 -0.56 -8.88 15.96
N ILE A 85 -0.68 -8.15 14.85
CA ILE A 85 -1.12 -6.76 14.88
C ILE A 85 -2.64 -6.59 14.97
N ILE A 86 -3.39 -7.66 14.80
CA ILE A 86 -4.84 -7.63 15.02
C ILE A 86 -5.12 -7.61 16.53
N LYS A 87 -4.39 -8.41 17.30
CA LYS A 87 -4.48 -8.42 18.77
C LYS A 87 -3.75 -7.23 19.40
N LYS A 88 -2.66 -6.75 18.77
CA LYS A 88 -1.81 -5.67 19.30
C LYS A 88 -1.70 -4.50 18.30
N PRO A 89 -2.81 -3.80 17.95
CA PRO A 89 -2.80 -2.80 16.88
C PRO A 89 -1.92 -1.58 17.17
N LEU A 90 -1.68 -1.25 18.44
CA LEU A 90 -0.77 -0.17 18.83
C LEU A 90 0.70 -0.48 18.49
N ILE A 91 1.11 -1.76 18.57
CA ILE A 91 2.44 -2.18 18.14
C ILE A 91 2.51 -2.04 16.61
N GLY A 92 1.50 -2.56 15.88
CA GLY A 92 1.44 -2.41 14.43
C GLY A 92 1.59 -0.96 13.98
N ARG A 93 0.87 -0.03 14.57
CA ARG A 93 0.95 1.41 14.22
C ARG A 93 2.33 2.05 14.45
N LYS A 94 3.12 1.53 15.38
CA LYS A 94 4.49 2.01 15.60
C LYS A 94 5.47 1.47 14.55
N CYS A 95 5.20 0.26 14.05
CA CYS A 95 6.09 -0.43 13.11
C CYS A 95 5.76 -0.14 11.64
N ILE A 96 4.60 0.46 11.33
CA ILE A 96 4.10 0.60 9.96
C ILE A 96 4.16 2.05 9.49
N GLY A 97 4.79 2.27 8.35
CA GLY A 97 4.61 3.47 7.54
C GLY A 97 3.53 3.23 6.49
N PHE A 98 2.42 3.97 6.55
CA PHE A 98 1.31 3.78 5.62
C PHE A 98 0.99 5.03 4.83
N LEU A 99 1.11 4.94 3.52
CA LEU A 99 0.60 5.91 2.56
C LEU A 99 -0.75 5.42 2.02
N SER A 100 -1.82 6.12 2.36
CA SER A 100 -3.16 5.88 1.81
C SER A 100 -3.52 7.00 0.84
N GLY A 101 -4.10 6.67 -0.29
CA GLY A 101 -4.61 7.63 -1.26
C GLY A 101 -5.69 8.59 -0.71
N SER A 102 -6.34 8.22 0.41
CA SER A 102 -7.41 9.02 1.04
C SER A 102 -6.93 9.94 2.18
N THR A 103 -5.66 9.84 2.62
CA THR A 103 -5.18 10.59 3.78
C THR A 103 -4.40 11.83 3.35
N GLY A 104 -5.04 13.00 3.45
CA GLY A 104 -4.44 14.29 3.12
C GLY A 104 -3.48 14.84 4.19
N LEU A 105 -2.71 15.86 3.80
CA LEU A 105 -1.94 16.71 4.70
C LEU A 105 -2.86 17.74 5.36
N TYR A 106 -2.46 18.26 6.51
CA TYR A 106 -3.11 19.43 7.11
C TYR A 106 -2.83 20.66 6.24
N GLY A 107 -3.84 21.14 5.51
CA GLY A 107 -3.69 22.17 4.48
C GLY A 107 -3.05 23.47 4.98
N ARG A 108 -3.37 23.91 6.19
CA ARG A 108 -2.86 25.15 6.80
C ARG A 108 -1.43 25.06 7.33
N LEU A 109 -0.92 23.85 7.54
CA LEU A 109 0.46 23.61 7.97
C LEU A 109 1.38 23.58 6.74
N THR A 110 2.63 23.96 6.92
CA THR A 110 3.69 23.77 5.93
C THR A 110 4.00 22.27 5.79
N VAL A 111 4.73 21.90 4.75
CA VAL A 111 5.21 20.52 4.58
C VAL A 111 6.04 20.08 5.78
N LYS A 112 7.00 20.90 6.19
CA LYS A 112 7.85 20.65 7.34
C LYS A 112 7.03 20.45 8.62
N GLU A 113 6.09 21.35 8.93
CA GLU A 113 5.22 21.24 10.10
C GLU A 113 4.37 19.97 10.08
N ASN A 114 3.84 19.58 8.91
CA ASN A 114 3.11 18.31 8.76
C ASN A 114 3.97 17.11 9.17
N ILE A 115 5.19 17.02 8.64
CA ILE A 115 6.09 15.88 8.89
C ILE A 115 6.55 15.87 10.35
N GLU A 116 6.97 17.03 10.89
CA GLU A 116 7.37 17.16 12.29
C GLU A 116 6.23 16.82 13.27
N TYR A 117 4.99 17.18 12.94
CA TYR A 117 3.83 16.85 13.75
C TYR A 117 3.66 15.33 13.89
N PHE A 118 3.72 14.59 12.79
CA PHE A 118 3.61 13.12 12.84
C PHE A 118 4.82 12.49 13.55
N ALA A 119 6.02 13.00 13.34
CA ALA A 119 7.21 12.54 14.08
C ALA A 119 7.04 12.70 15.60
N LYS A 120 6.47 13.84 16.06
CA LYS A 120 6.15 14.06 17.46
C LYS A 120 5.10 13.09 17.99
N LEU A 121 4.06 12.76 17.21
CA LEU A 121 3.05 11.76 17.58
C LEU A 121 3.66 10.36 17.78
N HIS A 122 4.73 10.04 17.05
CA HIS A 122 5.50 8.81 17.23
C HIS A 122 6.53 8.88 18.37
N GLY A 123 6.58 9.99 19.12
CA GLY A 123 7.43 10.13 20.30
C GLY A 123 8.91 10.44 19.99
N MET A 124 9.23 10.89 18.78
CA MET A 124 10.60 11.23 18.40
C MET A 124 11.11 12.47 19.15
N SER A 125 12.38 12.48 19.54
CA SER A 125 13.03 13.66 20.13
C SER A 125 13.21 14.77 19.07
N LYS A 126 13.28 16.03 19.52
CA LYS A 126 13.50 17.19 18.62
C LYS A 126 14.75 17.02 17.74
N GLN A 127 15.82 16.47 18.30
CA GLN A 127 17.07 16.25 17.55
C GLN A 127 16.89 15.16 16.47
N ALA A 128 16.23 14.04 16.81
CA ALA A 128 15.92 12.96 15.86
C ALA A 128 15.00 13.45 14.73
N ILE A 129 13.98 14.26 15.06
CA ILE A 129 13.06 14.87 14.08
C ILE A 129 13.84 15.72 13.09
N LYS A 130 14.71 16.62 13.59
CA LYS A 130 15.50 17.50 12.71
C LYS A 130 16.38 16.72 11.75
N ALA A 131 17.12 15.72 12.24
CA ALA A 131 18.00 14.89 11.43
C ALA A 131 17.20 14.09 10.39
N ARG A 132 16.09 13.46 10.81
CA ARG A 132 15.26 12.64 9.92
C ARG A 132 14.54 13.46 8.86
N CYS A 133 14.03 14.63 9.21
CA CYS A 133 13.41 15.54 8.25
C CYS A 133 14.42 15.96 7.17
N GLU A 134 15.64 16.33 7.52
CA GLU A 134 16.67 16.74 6.57
C GLU A 134 17.03 15.59 5.61
N GLU A 135 17.17 14.37 6.13
CA GLU A 135 17.38 13.17 5.32
C GLU A 135 16.24 12.97 4.31
N LEU A 136 14.99 13.01 4.77
CA LEU A 136 13.81 12.82 3.91
C LEU A 136 13.65 13.94 2.87
N PHE A 137 13.95 15.18 3.23
CA PHE A 137 13.90 16.31 2.31
C PHE A 137 14.90 16.16 1.17
N THR A 138 16.07 15.61 1.48
CA THR A 138 17.09 15.28 0.48
C THR A 138 16.66 14.10 -0.40
N LEU A 139 16.26 12.97 0.22
CA LEU A 139 15.89 11.75 -0.51
C LEU A 139 14.69 11.94 -1.45
N LEU A 140 13.75 12.80 -1.09
CA LEU A 140 12.54 13.07 -1.87
C LEU A 140 12.60 14.39 -2.67
N ASP A 141 13.76 15.06 -2.71
CA ASP A 141 13.94 16.35 -3.38
C ASP A 141 12.83 17.36 -3.01
N MET A 142 12.78 17.71 -1.72
CA MET A 142 11.69 18.52 -1.16
C MET A 142 12.12 19.92 -0.71
N HIS A 143 13.42 20.25 -0.65
CA HIS A 143 13.95 21.50 -0.09
C HIS A 143 13.30 22.77 -0.66
N LYS A 144 12.90 22.76 -1.94
CA LYS A 144 12.30 23.92 -2.61
C LYS A 144 10.88 24.29 -2.11
N PHE A 145 10.23 23.39 -1.34
CA PHE A 145 8.84 23.60 -0.95
C PHE A 145 8.49 23.18 0.48
N ILE A 146 9.48 22.87 1.33
CA ILE A 146 9.24 22.46 2.73
C ILE A 146 8.50 23.51 3.57
N ASP A 147 8.69 24.80 3.25
CA ASP A 147 8.05 25.93 3.93
C ASP A 147 6.72 26.35 3.28
N LYS A 148 6.30 25.73 2.16
CA LYS A 148 4.99 25.97 1.56
C LYS A 148 3.90 25.29 2.36
N ARG A 149 2.72 25.95 2.48
CA ARG A 149 1.52 25.34 3.04
C ARG A 149 1.03 24.21 2.16
N ALA A 150 0.54 23.13 2.78
CA ALA A 150 0.12 21.93 2.06
C ALA A 150 -1.04 22.17 1.08
N GLU A 151 -1.90 23.16 1.34
CA GLU A 151 -2.99 23.56 0.42
C GLU A 151 -2.46 24.09 -0.92
N ASN A 152 -1.26 24.69 -0.95
CA ASN A 152 -0.64 25.31 -2.11
C ASN A 152 0.33 24.39 -2.88
N LEU A 153 0.33 23.11 -2.60
CA LEU A 153 1.21 22.14 -3.25
C LEU A 153 0.59 21.54 -4.52
N SER A 154 1.42 21.26 -5.51
CA SER A 154 1.05 20.40 -6.64
C SER A 154 0.80 18.96 -6.18
N THR A 155 0.17 18.14 -7.03
CA THR A 155 -0.06 16.72 -6.74
C THR A 155 1.23 15.98 -6.39
N GLY A 156 2.29 16.13 -7.19
CA GLY A 156 3.60 15.52 -6.94
C GLY A 156 4.26 15.99 -5.63
N MET A 157 4.19 17.29 -5.31
CA MET A 157 4.68 17.82 -4.04
C MET A 157 3.90 17.23 -2.84
N LYS A 158 2.55 17.14 -2.95
CA LYS A 158 1.71 16.51 -1.94
C LYS A 158 2.09 15.05 -1.73
N GLN A 159 2.34 14.32 -2.79
CA GLN A 159 2.71 12.91 -2.73
C GLN A 159 4.05 12.70 -2.01
N LYS A 160 5.09 13.46 -2.40
CA LYS A 160 6.40 13.45 -1.70
C LYS A 160 6.25 13.74 -0.21
N ALA A 161 5.46 14.75 0.16
CA ALA A 161 5.19 15.10 1.55
C ALA A 161 4.41 14.01 2.31
N ASN A 162 3.44 13.36 1.67
CA ASN A 162 2.70 12.23 2.25
C ASN A 162 3.60 11.01 2.47
N ILE A 163 4.50 10.70 1.53
CA ILE A 163 5.50 9.63 1.69
C ILE A 163 6.43 9.96 2.87
N ALA A 164 7.02 11.16 2.89
CA ALA A 164 7.89 11.59 3.99
C ALA A 164 7.20 11.47 5.36
N ARG A 165 5.95 11.94 5.45
CA ARG A 165 5.14 11.82 6.66
C ARG A 165 4.92 10.35 7.08
N ALA A 166 4.65 9.46 6.12
CA ALA A 166 4.38 8.05 6.39
C ALA A 166 5.60 7.30 6.95
N VAL A 167 6.82 7.76 6.63
CA VAL A 167 8.07 7.05 6.98
C VAL A 167 8.96 7.79 7.97
N VAL A 168 8.55 8.95 8.47
CA VAL A 168 9.38 9.80 9.33
C VAL A 168 9.85 9.10 10.60
N HIS A 169 9.07 8.19 11.13
CA HIS A 169 9.32 7.47 12.39
C HIS A 169 10.18 6.19 12.23
N HIS A 170 10.84 5.99 11.09
CA HIS A 170 11.63 4.79 10.78
C HIS A 170 10.83 3.48 10.95
N PRO A 171 9.74 3.29 10.18
CA PRO A 171 8.92 2.10 10.31
C PRO A 171 9.68 0.83 9.93
N ASP A 172 9.31 -0.32 10.55
CA ASP A 172 9.84 -1.65 10.21
C ASP A 172 9.31 -2.17 8.87
N VAL A 173 8.21 -1.62 8.39
CA VAL A 173 7.57 -1.93 7.10
C VAL A 173 6.91 -0.70 6.50
N VAL A 174 6.97 -0.57 5.19
CA VAL A 174 6.33 0.52 4.44
C VAL A 174 5.26 -0.04 3.53
N ILE A 175 4.06 0.54 3.60
CA ILE A 175 2.89 0.16 2.81
C ILE A 175 2.45 1.39 2.01
N LEU A 176 2.39 1.27 0.69
CA LEU A 176 2.09 2.36 -0.22
C LEU A 176 0.90 1.98 -1.12
N ASP A 177 -0.20 2.72 -1.00
CA ASP A 177 -1.38 2.50 -1.84
C ASP A 177 -1.30 3.43 -3.06
N GLU A 178 -1.01 2.86 -4.23
CA GLU A 178 -0.82 3.55 -5.52
C GLU A 178 0.12 4.78 -5.44
N PRO A 179 1.40 4.61 -5.05
CA PRO A 179 2.27 5.73 -4.70
C PRO A 179 2.63 6.65 -5.87
N THR A 180 2.49 6.21 -7.11
CA THR A 180 2.93 6.90 -8.33
C THR A 180 1.77 7.37 -9.21
N THR A 181 0.55 6.97 -8.89
CA THR A 181 -0.64 7.30 -9.71
C THR A 181 -0.85 8.80 -9.83
N GLY A 182 -0.99 9.28 -11.07
CA GLY A 182 -1.21 10.70 -11.39
C GLY A 182 0.00 11.61 -11.21
N LEU A 183 1.21 11.06 -11.10
CA LEU A 183 2.45 11.80 -11.01
C LEU A 183 3.10 11.98 -12.40
N ASP A 184 3.86 13.06 -12.53
CA ASP A 184 4.76 13.25 -13.67
C ASP A 184 5.98 12.29 -13.59
N ILE A 185 6.68 12.11 -14.71
CA ILE A 185 7.81 11.19 -14.85
C ILE A 185 8.91 11.46 -13.82
N MET A 186 9.26 12.72 -13.57
CA MET A 186 10.35 13.08 -12.65
C MET A 186 9.99 12.77 -11.20
N THR A 187 8.74 13.06 -10.82
CA THR A 187 8.23 12.74 -9.49
C THR A 187 8.11 11.22 -9.29
N THR A 188 7.61 10.50 -10.29
CA THR A 188 7.57 9.02 -10.30
C THR A 188 8.96 8.43 -10.08
N GLN A 189 9.97 8.93 -10.82
CA GLN A 189 11.36 8.46 -10.66
C GLN A 189 11.91 8.71 -9.26
N THR A 190 11.57 9.86 -8.64
CA THR A 190 11.96 10.16 -7.25
C THR A 190 11.36 9.13 -6.28
N VAL A 191 10.07 8.78 -6.44
CA VAL A 191 9.39 7.78 -5.61
C VAL A 191 9.98 6.39 -5.80
N ILE A 192 10.26 6.00 -7.04
CA ILE A 192 10.92 4.73 -7.39
C ILE A 192 12.28 4.63 -6.71
N ASN A 193 13.11 5.68 -6.81
CA ASN A 193 14.43 5.71 -6.18
C ASN A 193 14.33 5.65 -4.66
N PHE A 194 13.31 6.29 -4.07
CA PHE A 194 13.05 6.21 -2.64
C PHE A 194 12.69 4.78 -2.21
N ILE A 195 11.82 4.07 -2.94
CA ILE A 195 11.48 2.65 -2.67
C ILE A 195 12.73 1.76 -2.77
N LYS A 196 13.57 1.96 -3.79
CA LYS A 196 14.86 1.25 -3.92
C LYS A 196 15.78 1.52 -2.73
N GLY A 197 15.81 2.74 -2.22
CA GLY A 197 16.57 3.12 -1.02
C GLY A 197 16.08 2.38 0.23
N LEU A 198 14.76 2.28 0.44
CA LEU A 198 14.18 1.51 1.54
C LEU A 198 14.55 0.03 1.46
N LYS A 199 14.46 -0.57 0.26
CA LYS A 199 14.89 -1.95 0.00
C LYS A 199 16.36 -2.17 0.37
N ALA A 200 17.24 -1.28 -0.08
CA ALA A 200 18.67 -1.34 0.20
C ALA A 200 18.99 -1.25 1.71
N GLN A 201 18.16 -0.55 2.48
CA GLN A 201 18.23 -0.47 3.95
C GLN A 201 17.63 -1.72 4.63
N GLY A 202 17.11 -2.67 3.88
CA GLY A 202 16.48 -3.89 4.40
C GLY A 202 15.04 -3.70 4.88
N THR A 203 14.41 -2.57 4.59
CA THR A 203 12.99 -2.32 4.94
C THR A 203 12.09 -2.99 3.91
N PRO A 204 11.19 -3.91 4.31
CA PRO A 204 10.20 -4.48 3.40
C PRO A 204 9.20 -3.41 2.96
N VAL A 205 8.87 -3.43 1.68
CA VAL A 205 7.89 -2.51 1.08
C VAL A 205 6.80 -3.31 0.40
N ILE A 206 5.55 -2.98 0.70
CA ILE A 206 4.38 -3.47 -0.04
C ILE A 206 3.76 -2.27 -0.74
N PHE A 207 3.57 -2.35 -2.04
CA PHE A 207 2.83 -1.29 -2.73
C PHE A 207 1.80 -1.85 -3.70
N SER A 208 0.64 -1.21 -3.77
CA SER A 208 -0.34 -1.50 -4.80
C SER A 208 -0.02 -0.67 -6.05
N THR A 209 -0.15 -1.30 -7.21
CA THR A 209 -0.07 -0.62 -8.50
C THR A 209 -0.87 -1.37 -9.55
N HIS A 210 -1.22 -0.68 -10.62
CA HIS A 210 -1.71 -1.26 -11.87
C HIS A 210 -0.69 -1.08 -13.02
N HIS A 211 0.49 -0.51 -12.72
CA HIS A 211 1.58 -0.28 -13.67
C HIS A 211 2.61 -1.41 -13.59
N LEU A 212 2.55 -2.36 -14.52
CA LEU A 212 3.46 -3.52 -14.52
C LEU A 212 4.91 -3.17 -14.81
N ASP A 213 5.18 -2.03 -15.45
CA ASP A 213 6.54 -1.50 -15.60
C ASP A 213 7.20 -1.19 -14.24
N GLU A 214 6.43 -0.68 -13.28
CA GLU A 214 6.92 -0.45 -11.92
C GLU A 214 7.21 -1.77 -11.20
N VAL A 215 6.38 -2.78 -11.44
CA VAL A 215 6.59 -4.13 -10.90
C VAL A 215 7.89 -4.72 -11.42
N ALA A 216 8.13 -4.65 -12.74
CA ALA A 216 9.38 -5.10 -13.36
C ALA A 216 10.61 -4.41 -12.77
N LEU A 217 10.49 -3.13 -12.43
CA LEU A 217 11.59 -2.29 -11.98
C LEU A 217 11.91 -2.43 -10.47
N LEU A 218 10.91 -2.75 -9.65
CA LEU A 218 10.99 -2.64 -8.19
C LEU A 218 10.84 -3.98 -7.46
N CYS A 219 9.96 -4.87 -7.96
CA CYS A 219 9.48 -6.01 -7.18
C CYS A 219 10.42 -7.21 -7.21
N ASP A 220 10.56 -7.84 -6.07
CA ASP A 220 11.12 -9.19 -5.93
C ASP A 220 9.99 -10.24 -5.99
N ARG A 221 8.84 -9.86 -5.43
CA ARG A 221 7.65 -10.71 -5.34
C ARG A 221 6.41 -9.97 -5.82
N VAL A 222 5.42 -10.75 -6.22
CA VAL A 222 4.12 -10.27 -6.68
C VAL A 222 3.04 -11.07 -5.96
N ALA A 223 2.02 -10.39 -5.48
CA ALA A 223 0.76 -11.00 -5.07
C ALA A 223 -0.38 -10.43 -5.92
N VAL A 224 -1.19 -11.31 -6.50
CA VAL A 224 -2.34 -10.93 -7.33
C VAL A 224 -3.62 -11.18 -6.56
N ILE A 225 -4.45 -10.14 -6.46
CA ILE A 225 -5.80 -10.23 -5.88
C ILE A 225 -6.82 -10.00 -6.99
N ASN A 226 -7.78 -10.91 -7.09
CA ASN A 226 -8.96 -10.74 -7.92
C ASN A 226 -10.21 -11.09 -7.11
N GLU A 227 -11.25 -10.26 -7.20
CA GLU A 227 -12.54 -10.46 -6.49
C GLU A 227 -12.42 -10.82 -5.00
N GLY A 228 -11.44 -10.22 -4.33
CA GLY A 228 -11.18 -10.43 -2.91
C GLY A 228 -10.47 -11.73 -2.56
N VAL A 229 -9.91 -12.44 -3.54
CA VAL A 229 -9.17 -13.70 -3.35
C VAL A 229 -7.75 -13.55 -3.89
N SER A 230 -6.76 -14.15 -3.21
CA SER A 230 -5.40 -14.28 -3.74
C SER A 230 -5.38 -15.28 -4.90
N CYS A 231 -4.99 -14.81 -6.09
CA CYS A 231 -4.81 -15.63 -7.28
C CYS A 231 -3.38 -16.14 -7.43
N PHE A 232 -2.42 -15.36 -6.94
CA PHE A 232 -0.99 -15.69 -7.00
C PHE A 232 -0.26 -15.02 -5.83
N ASP A 233 0.77 -15.66 -5.30
CA ASP A 233 1.81 -15.12 -4.41
C ASP A 233 3.13 -15.83 -4.69
N GLY A 234 4.13 -15.11 -5.19
CA GLY A 234 5.43 -15.69 -5.54
C GLY A 234 6.45 -14.64 -6.00
N THR A 235 7.62 -15.11 -6.39
CA THR A 235 8.65 -14.29 -7.02
C THR A 235 8.21 -13.81 -8.40
N LEU A 236 8.88 -12.78 -8.92
CA LEU A 236 8.60 -12.29 -10.27
C LEU A 236 8.86 -13.35 -11.37
N ALA A 237 9.83 -14.25 -11.14
CA ALA A 237 10.10 -15.37 -12.04
C ALA A 237 8.96 -16.41 -12.02
N GLU A 238 8.49 -16.78 -10.82
CA GLU A 238 7.33 -17.67 -10.66
C GLU A 238 6.06 -17.06 -11.25
N PHE A 239 5.90 -15.71 -11.15
CA PHE A 239 4.76 -15.01 -11.75
C PHE A 239 4.72 -15.15 -13.28
N LYS A 240 5.87 -14.96 -13.95
CA LYS A 240 6.00 -15.16 -15.39
C LYS A 240 5.71 -16.61 -15.78
N GLN A 241 6.23 -17.56 -15.02
CA GLN A 241 6.00 -18.98 -15.26
C GLN A 241 4.53 -19.34 -15.06
N ALA A 242 3.89 -18.92 -13.97
CA ALA A 242 2.48 -19.17 -13.70
C ALA A 242 1.56 -18.55 -14.74
N GLY A 243 1.90 -17.36 -15.24
CA GLY A 243 1.17 -16.72 -16.33
C GLY A 243 1.58 -17.17 -17.73
N ASN A 244 2.48 -18.16 -17.84
CA ASN A 244 2.97 -18.71 -19.12
C ASN A 244 3.38 -17.63 -20.14
N SER A 245 4.06 -16.57 -19.67
CA SER A 245 4.52 -15.46 -20.52
C SER A 245 5.70 -14.71 -19.89
N GLU A 246 6.68 -14.34 -20.73
CA GLU A 246 7.76 -13.44 -20.34
C GLU A 246 7.28 -11.97 -20.19
N GLU A 247 6.23 -11.61 -20.89
CA GLU A 247 5.59 -10.30 -20.76
C GLU A 247 4.68 -10.23 -19.54
N LEU A 248 4.94 -9.29 -18.63
CA LEU A 248 4.18 -9.18 -17.37
C LEU A 248 2.69 -8.87 -17.58
N ASN A 249 2.35 -8.07 -18.61
CA ASN A 249 0.96 -7.78 -18.95
C ASN A 249 0.21 -9.06 -19.34
N GLN A 250 0.81 -9.87 -20.21
CA GLN A 250 0.20 -11.12 -20.65
C GLN A 250 0.13 -12.14 -19.51
N ALA A 251 1.20 -12.27 -18.71
CA ALA A 251 1.22 -13.14 -17.54
C ALA A 251 0.10 -12.77 -16.55
N PHE A 252 -0.07 -11.47 -16.29
CA PHE A 252 -1.13 -10.97 -15.41
C PHE A 252 -2.52 -11.32 -15.93
N MET A 253 -2.78 -11.11 -17.22
CA MET A 253 -4.07 -11.44 -17.84
C MET A 253 -4.37 -12.94 -17.79
N ASN A 254 -3.37 -13.78 -18.07
CA ASN A 254 -3.52 -15.23 -18.02
C ASN A 254 -3.86 -15.73 -16.61
N ILE A 255 -3.17 -15.23 -15.57
CA ILE A 255 -3.45 -15.57 -14.17
C ILE A 255 -4.87 -15.16 -13.74
N LEU A 256 -5.39 -14.06 -14.28
CA LEU A 256 -6.76 -13.62 -13.98
C LEU A 256 -7.81 -14.49 -14.67
N THR A 257 -7.53 -15.00 -15.89
CA THR A 257 -8.49 -15.78 -16.69
C THR A 257 -8.52 -17.26 -16.32
N GLU A 258 -7.39 -17.88 -15.97
CA GLU A 258 -7.30 -19.32 -15.63
C GLU A 258 -8.16 -19.74 -14.41
N LYS A 259 -8.62 -18.81 -13.57
CA LYS A 259 -9.45 -19.10 -12.40
C LYS A 259 -10.95 -18.91 -12.61
N HIS A 260 -11.41 -18.56 -13.80
CA HIS A 260 -12.85 -18.55 -14.12
C HIS A 260 -13.39 -19.91 -14.58
N ASP A 261 -12.53 -20.94 -14.73
CA ASP A 261 -12.90 -22.28 -15.23
C ASP A 261 -12.91 -23.38 -14.14
N VAL A 262 -12.99 -23.01 -12.84
CA VAL A 262 -13.12 -23.97 -11.72
C VAL A 262 -14.30 -23.67 -10.83
#